data_842207b9e46e12402c7753830b309f75
#
_entry.id   842207b9e46e12402c7753830b309f75
#
_cell.length_a   1.000
_cell.length_b   1.000
_cell.length_c   1.000
_cell.angle_alpha   90.00
_cell.angle_beta   90.00
_cell.angle_gamma   90.00
#
_symmetry.space_group_name_H-M   'P 1'
#
loop_
_entity.id
_entity.type
_entity.pdbx_description
1 polymer ?
#
loop_
_entity_poly.entity_id
_entity_poly.type
_entity_poly.pdbx_seq_one_letter_code
_entity_poly.pdbx_strand_id
1 'polypeptide(L)'
;ESAWGTGNANDQALAMEVLFGLFMCGFGAMGLACAFALDGAAQARFAMVNGSIMIAFFLAMFVLLPGTGYEMPGAAFLAPPFVLLGGLIYAGYLHSQDAEAAAEA
;
A
#
# COMPACT_ATOMS: atom_id res chain seq x y z
N GLU A 1 -20.17 -9.84 1.01
CA GLU A 1 -21.03 -9.40 2.14
C GLU A 1 -20.26 -9.14 3.43
N SER A 2 -19.14 -9.84 3.67
CA SER A 2 -18.40 -9.72 4.94
C SER A 2 -17.89 -8.31 5.23
N ALA A 3 -17.48 -7.55 4.21
CA ALA A 3 -16.99 -6.18 4.38
C ALA A 3 -18.11 -5.12 4.47
N TRP A 4 -19.28 -5.41 3.92
CA TRP A 4 -20.41 -4.49 3.89
C TRP A 4 -21.47 -4.80 4.94
N GLY A 5 -21.28 -5.87 5.71
CA GLY A 5 -22.27 -6.39 6.62
C GLY A 5 -23.40 -7.12 5.90
N THR A 6 -24.18 -7.89 6.65
CA THR A 6 -25.28 -8.68 6.10
C THR A 6 -26.36 -7.79 5.49
N GLY A 7 -26.69 -8.02 4.23
CA GLY A 7 -27.72 -7.32 3.49
C GLY A 7 -27.31 -5.98 2.88
N ASN A 8 -26.06 -5.53 3.07
CA ASN A 8 -25.55 -4.29 2.47
C ASN A 8 -24.80 -4.51 1.16
N ALA A 9 -24.45 -5.75 0.82
CA ALA A 9 -23.84 -6.07 -0.46
C ALA A 9 -24.88 -5.94 -1.58
N ASN A 10 -24.55 -5.12 -2.58
CA ASN A 10 -25.35 -4.92 -3.78
C ASN A 10 -24.41 -4.74 -4.98
N ASP A 11 -24.96 -4.64 -6.18
CA ASP A 11 -24.19 -4.51 -7.41
C ASP A 11 -23.29 -3.26 -7.42
N GLN A 12 -23.73 -2.17 -6.79
CA GLN A 12 -22.92 -0.94 -6.67
C GLN A 12 -21.73 -1.14 -5.73
N ALA A 13 -21.95 -1.78 -4.58
CA ALA A 13 -20.88 -2.10 -3.65
C ALA A 13 -19.85 -3.01 -4.29
N LEU A 14 -20.27 -4.05 -5.00
CA LEU A 14 -19.39 -4.96 -5.74
C LEU A 14 -18.61 -4.23 -6.85
N ALA A 15 -19.27 -3.35 -7.61
CA ALA A 15 -18.61 -2.55 -8.63
C ALA A 15 -17.52 -1.63 -8.04
N MET A 16 -17.80 -1.01 -6.90
CA MET A 16 -16.82 -0.17 -6.21
C MET A 16 -15.63 -0.97 -5.68
N GLU A 17 -15.85 -2.17 -5.16
CA GLU A 17 -14.77 -3.06 -4.74
C GLU A 17 -13.88 -3.49 -5.91
N VAL A 18 -14.48 -3.83 -7.05
CA VAL A 18 -13.74 -4.18 -8.26
C VAL A 18 -12.91 -2.98 -8.75
N LEU A 19 -13.50 -1.79 -8.79
CA LEU A 19 -12.79 -0.57 -9.15
C LEU A 19 -11.63 -0.30 -8.21
N PHE A 20 -11.87 -0.40 -6.91
CA PHE A 20 -10.81 -0.23 -5.91
C PHE A 20 -9.68 -1.24 -6.11
N GLY A 21 -10.01 -2.52 -6.33
CA GLY A 21 -9.05 -3.56 -6.62
C GLY A 21 -8.22 -3.28 -7.87
N LEU A 22 -8.84 -2.79 -8.95
CA LEU A 22 -8.16 -2.40 -10.17
C LEU A 22 -7.21 -1.21 -9.95
N PHE A 23 -7.63 -0.20 -9.19
CA PHE A 23 -6.75 0.90 -8.81
C PHE A 23 -5.55 0.42 -7.99
N MET A 24 -5.75 -0.46 -7.04
CA MET A 24 -4.66 -1.03 -6.25
C MET A 24 -3.70 -1.83 -7.11
N CYS A 25 -4.19 -2.62 -8.06
CA CYS A 25 -3.36 -3.31 -9.03
C CYS A 25 -2.56 -2.34 -9.91
N GLY A 26 -3.19 -1.24 -10.35
CA GLY A 26 -2.54 -0.19 -11.12
C GLY A 26 -1.40 0.46 -10.34
N PHE A 27 -1.61 0.81 -9.09
CA PHE A 27 -0.56 1.34 -8.20
C PHE A 27 0.57 0.34 -7.98
N GLY A 28 0.24 -0.94 -7.79
CA GLY A 28 1.24 -2.00 -7.67
C GLY A 28 2.09 -2.15 -8.93
N ALA A 29 1.45 -2.12 -10.10
CA ALA A 29 2.14 -2.18 -11.38
C ALA A 29 3.05 -0.97 -11.60
N MET A 30 2.61 0.23 -11.26
CA MET A 30 3.44 1.45 -11.30
C MET A 30 4.63 1.34 -10.36
N GLY A 31 4.40 0.84 -9.14
CA GLY A 31 5.48 0.60 -8.17
C GLY A 31 6.54 -0.35 -8.70
N LEU A 32 6.12 -1.45 -9.31
CA LEU A 32 7.03 -2.39 -9.98
C LEU A 32 7.79 -1.75 -11.14
N ALA A 33 7.10 -1.01 -12.00
CA ALA A 33 7.73 -0.32 -13.12
C ALA A 33 8.81 0.67 -12.65
N CYS A 34 8.52 1.44 -11.59
CA CYS A 34 9.49 2.37 -11.00
C CYS A 34 10.67 1.63 -10.34
N ALA A 35 10.42 0.48 -9.72
CA ALA A 35 11.49 -0.33 -9.13
C ALA A 35 12.51 -0.83 -10.17
N PHE A 36 12.05 -1.10 -11.40
CA PHE A 36 12.93 -1.48 -12.52
C PHE A 36 13.51 -0.29 -13.30
N ALA A 37 12.83 0.85 -13.27
CA ALA A 37 13.26 2.05 -14.00
C ALA A 37 14.21 2.95 -13.21
N LEU A 38 14.21 2.83 -11.89
CA LEU A 38 15.04 3.62 -10.98
C LEU A 38 16.16 2.77 -10.41
N ASP A 39 17.27 3.42 -10.08
CA ASP A 39 18.40 2.80 -9.41
C ASP A 39 18.97 3.70 -8.29
N GLY A 40 19.85 3.15 -7.48
CA GLY A 40 20.56 3.85 -6.43
C GLY A 40 19.66 4.64 -5.48
N ALA A 41 20.05 5.88 -5.20
CA ALA A 41 19.34 6.74 -4.25
C ALA A 41 17.90 7.08 -4.69
N ALA A 42 17.65 7.18 -5.98
CA ALA A 42 16.31 7.46 -6.50
C ALA A 42 15.36 6.29 -6.23
N GLN A 43 15.80 5.06 -6.45
CA GLN A 43 15.05 3.85 -6.14
C GLN A 43 14.76 3.74 -4.65
N ALA A 44 15.76 4.00 -3.80
CA ALA A 44 15.61 3.98 -2.34
C ALA A 44 14.58 5.00 -1.84
N ARG A 45 14.65 6.23 -2.33
CA ARG A 45 13.67 7.29 -2.00
C ARG A 45 12.27 6.92 -2.45
N PHE A 46 12.15 6.39 -3.66
CA PHE A 46 10.85 5.94 -4.18
C PHE A 46 10.23 4.87 -3.29
N ALA A 47 11.00 3.85 -2.88
CA ALA A 47 10.52 2.79 -2.01
C ALA A 47 10.03 3.33 -0.66
N MET A 48 10.80 4.21 -0.02
CA MET A 48 10.43 4.82 1.27
C MET A 48 9.20 5.71 1.16
N VAL A 49 9.15 6.59 0.17
CA VAL A 49 8.03 7.53 -0.03
C VAL A 49 6.77 6.78 -0.41
N ASN A 50 6.85 5.87 -1.36
CA ASN A 50 5.70 5.08 -1.81
C ASN A 50 5.14 4.22 -0.68
N GLY A 51 6.00 3.52 0.06
CA GLY A 51 5.57 2.73 1.21
C GLY A 51 4.91 3.59 2.30
N SER A 52 5.46 4.76 2.59
CA SER A 52 4.90 5.70 3.57
C SER A 52 3.54 6.25 3.14
N ILE A 53 3.38 6.62 1.87
CA ILE A 53 2.10 7.07 1.32
C ILE A 53 1.05 5.97 1.41
N MET A 54 1.39 4.75 1.03
CA MET A 54 0.46 3.62 1.11
C MET A 54 0.04 3.31 2.54
N ILE A 55 0.96 3.37 3.50
CA ILE A 55 0.59 3.22 4.92
C ILE A 55 -0.35 4.34 5.35
N ALA A 56 -0.10 5.58 4.98
CA ALA A 56 -0.99 6.70 5.30
C ALA A 56 -2.40 6.50 4.72
N PHE A 57 -2.53 5.98 3.50
CA PHE A 57 -3.83 5.62 2.92
C PHE A 57 -4.53 4.51 3.70
N PHE A 58 -3.83 3.45 4.09
CA PHE A 58 -4.41 2.41 4.92
C PHE A 58 -4.86 2.94 6.28
N LEU A 59 -4.06 3.80 6.92
CA LEU A 59 -4.44 4.42 8.19
C LEU A 59 -5.65 5.34 8.03
N ALA A 60 -5.76 6.07 6.93
CA ALA A 60 -6.92 6.90 6.63
C ALA A 60 -8.21 6.07 6.54
N MET A 61 -8.16 4.83 6.08
CA MET A 61 -9.32 3.94 6.07
C MET A 61 -9.89 3.70 7.47
N PHE A 62 -9.04 3.58 8.49
CA PHE A 62 -9.50 3.42 9.88
C PHE A 62 -10.23 4.65 10.43
N VAL A 63 -9.99 5.81 9.84
CA VAL A 63 -10.65 7.06 10.26
C VAL A 63 -11.91 7.31 9.44
N LEU A 64 -11.89 7.01 8.14
CA LEU A 64 -12.93 7.40 7.20
C LEU A 64 -14.05 6.36 7.05
N LEU A 65 -13.77 5.08 7.26
CA LEU A 65 -14.75 4.01 7.07
C LEU A 65 -15.68 3.75 8.27
N PRO A 66 -15.32 4.04 9.54
CA PRO A 66 -16.25 3.85 10.64
C PRO A 66 -17.57 4.61 10.44
N GLY A 67 -18.69 3.94 10.67
CA GLY A 67 -20.02 4.52 10.50
C GLY A 67 -20.59 4.47 9.08
N THR A 68 -19.85 3.98 8.09
CA THR A 68 -20.31 3.83 6.71
C THR A 68 -21.06 2.53 6.44
N GLY A 69 -21.09 1.62 7.43
CA GLY A 69 -21.59 0.25 7.25
C GLY A 69 -20.55 -0.73 6.69
N TYR A 70 -19.33 -0.24 6.41
CA TYR A 70 -18.22 -1.10 5.99
C TYR A 70 -17.57 -1.75 7.21
N GLU A 71 -17.53 -3.07 7.23
CA GLU A 71 -16.87 -3.83 8.29
C GLU A 71 -15.37 -4.03 7.94
N MET A 72 -14.51 -3.49 8.77
CA MET A 72 -13.07 -3.63 8.59
C MET A 72 -12.66 -5.11 8.69
N PRO A 73 -11.81 -5.60 7.77
CA PRO A 73 -11.28 -6.96 7.86
C PRO A 73 -10.51 -7.17 9.16
N GLY A 74 -10.46 -8.41 9.64
CA GLY A 74 -9.71 -8.79 10.84
C GLY A 74 -8.19 -8.59 10.70
N ALA A 75 -7.49 -8.59 11.83
CA ALA A 75 -6.04 -8.40 11.90
C ALA A 75 -5.23 -9.35 11.00
N ALA A 76 -5.67 -10.59 10.82
CA ALA A 76 -5.02 -11.54 9.93
C ALA A 76 -5.04 -11.12 8.45
N PHE A 77 -6.00 -10.29 8.06
CA PHE A 77 -6.12 -9.75 6.70
C PHE A 77 -5.38 -8.42 6.54
N LEU A 78 -5.33 -7.62 7.59
CA LEU A 78 -4.70 -6.29 7.60
C LEU A 78 -3.19 -6.33 7.85
N ALA A 79 -2.71 -7.29 8.66
CA ALA A 79 -1.30 -7.39 9.01
C ALA A 79 -0.36 -7.57 7.81
N PRO A 80 -0.62 -8.46 6.81
CA PRO A 80 0.28 -8.65 5.70
C PRO A 80 0.60 -7.38 4.90
N PRO A 81 -0.37 -6.53 4.51
CA PRO A 81 -0.05 -5.27 3.83
C PRO A 81 0.86 -4.36 4.63
N PHE A 82 0.62 -4.21 5.93
CA PHE A 82 1.46 -3.36 6.78
C PHE A 82 2.88 -3.92 6.95
N VAL A 83 3.02 -5.23 7.09
CA VAL A 83 4.33 -5.90 7.15
C VAL A 83 5.09 -5.72 5.84
N LEU A 84 4.44 -5.90 4.70
CA LEU A 84 5.07 -5.73 3.38
C LEU A 84 5.48 -4.28 3.13
N LEU A 85 4.63 -3.32 3.46
CA LEU A 85 4.93 -1.90 3.29
C LEU A 85 6.02 -1.42 4.26
N GLY A 86 5.97 -1.87 5.51
CA GLY A 86 7.03 -1.63 6.48
C GLY A 86 8.37 -2.21 6.02
N GLY A 87 8.35 -3.43 5.49
CA GLY A 87 9.50 -4.08 4.88
C GLY A 87 10.06 -3.30 3.68
N LEU A 88 9.18 -2.77 2.83
CA LEU A 88 9.55 -1.94 1.69
C LEU A 88 10.27 -0.65 2.14
N ILE A 89 9.73 0.03 3.15
CA ILE A 89 10.34 1.24 3.72
C ILE A 89 11.72 0.92 4.32
N TYR A 90 11.81 -0.17 5.08
CA TYR A 90 13.07 -0.59 5.70
C TYR A 90 14.12 -0.98 4.66
N ALA A 91 13.73 -1.74 3.63
CA ALA A 91 14.61 -2.09 2.52
C ALA A 91 15.08 -0.83 1.76
N GLY A 92 14.18 0.12 1.53
CA GLY A 92 14.53 1.41 0.94
C GLY A 92 15.53 2.19 1.79
N TYR A 93 15.35 2.18 3.09
CA TYR A 93 16.29 2.82 4.02
C TYR A 93 17.69 2.18 3.97
N LEU A 94 17.77 0.86 4.01
CA LEU A 94 19.07 0.15 3.88
C LEU A 94 19.72 0.43 2.53
N HIS A 95 18.94 0.39 1.46
CA HIS A 95 19.44 0.68 0.12
C HIS A 95 19.94 2.13 -0.03
N SER A 96 19.34 3.09 0.68
CA SER A 96 19.83 4.47 0.69
C SER A 96 21.21 4.60 1.33
N GLN A 97 21.45 3.85 2.41
CA GLN A 97 22.77 3.81 3.06
C GLN A 97 23.83 3.22 2.15
N ASP A 98 23.53 2.14 1.46
CA ASP A 98 24.45 1.52 0.51
C ASP A 98 24.77 2.47 -0.67
N ALA A 99 23.78 3.20 -1.16
CA ALA A 99 23.96 4.18 -2.23
C ALA A 99 24.80 5.38 -1.78
N GLU A 100 24.62 5.84 -0.54
CA GLU A 100 25.44 6.90 0.04
C GLU A 100 26.90 6.45 0.23
N ALA A 101 27.11 5.25 0.78
CA ALA A 101 28.42 4.65 0.95
C ALA A 101 29.16 4.49 -0.40
N ALA A 102 28.45 4.06 -1.44
CA ALA A 102 29.00 3.93 -2.79
C ALA A 102 29.38 5.29 -3.40
N ALA A 103 28.62 6.36 -3.11
CA ALA A 103 28.90 7.70 -3.59
C ALA A 103 30.13 8.34 -2.90
N GLU A 104 30.44 7.95 -1.65
CA GLU A 104 31.60 8.42 -0.89
C GLU A 104 32.90 7.66 -1.23
N ALA A 105 32.78 6.50 -1.84
CA ALA A 105 33.91 5.72 -2.31
C ALA A 105 34.42 6.21 -3.69
#